data_da92b505270bf51e4aea5f93119f1115
#
_entry.id   da92b505270bf51e4aea5f93119f1115
#
_cell.length_a   1.000
_cell.length_b   1.000
_cell.length_c   1.000
_cell.angle_alpha   90.00
_cell.angle_beta   90.00
_cell.angle_gamma   90.00
#
_symmetry.space_group_name_H-M   'P 1'
#
loop_
_entity.id
_entity.type
_entity.pdbx_description
1 polymer ?
#
loop_
_entity_poly.entity_id
_entity_poly.type
_entity_poly.pdbx_seq_one_letter_code
_entity_poly.pdbx_strand_id
1 'polypeptide(L)'
;MKNFNVFQPMGWDAFGLPAENAAIANKVSPDDWTNQNIENMKSQLQSLGFSYDWSKELRTCDSSYYKWEQLIFKKFYDAGLVYRKKSMVNWDPEDKTVLANEQVIDGKGWRSGAQIEIKEIDQWFIKITDYADELLSSLEELDWPENVKLMQKNWIGKSFGAEIEYKIDASKDSLITFSTLSLIHI
;
A
#
# COMPACT_ATOMS: atom_id res chain seq x y z
N MET A 1 7.37 -40.06 0.37
CA MET A 1 7.01 -38.88 1.18
C MET A 1 7.94 -38.84 2.39
N LYS A 2 8.40 -37.65 2.79
CA LYS A 2 9.52 -37.48 3.74
C LYS A 2 9.09 -37.33 5.20
N ASN A 3 7.85 -37.68 5.55
CA ASN A 3 7.26 -37.58 6.91
C ASN A 3 7.33 -36.21 7.57
N PHE A 4 7.24 -35.14 6.79
CA PHE A 4 7.06 -33.78 7.31
C PHE A 4 5.58 -33.44 7.42
N ASN A 5 5.22 -32.70 8.48
CA ASN A 5 3.95 -32.02 8.54
C ASN A 5 4.07 -30.75 7.67
N VAL A 6 3.22 -30.65 6.65
CA VAL A 6 3.22 -29.51 5.73
C VAL A 6 2.07 -28.60 6.09
N PHE A 7 2.37 -27.32 6.38
CA PHE A 7 1.39 -26.27 6.58
C PHE A 7 1.36 -25.39 5.33
N GLN A 8 0.35 -25.58 4.49
CA GLN A 8 0.14 -24.81 3.26
C GLN A 8 -1.33 -24.41 3.16
N PRO A 9 -1.76 -23.38 3.90
CA PRO A 9 -3.14 -22.91 3.88
C PRO A 9 -3.44 -22.12 2.59
N MET A 10 -4.73 -21.98 2.27
CA MET A 10 -5.23 -21.04 1.28
C MET A 10 -5.76 -19.80 1.99
N GLY A 11 -5.29 -18.62 1.57
CA GLY A 11 -5.82 -17.33 2.00
C GLY A 11 -6.44 -16.58 0.83
N TRP A 12 -7.67 -16.07 1.02
CA TRP A 12 -8.40 -15.28 0.05
C TRP A 12 -8.27 -13.81 0.41
N ASP A 13 -7.59 -13.04 -0.44
CA ASP A 13 -7.59 -11.57 -0.36
C ASP A 13 -8.91 -11.06 -0.92
N ALA A 14 -9.87 -10.87 -0.01
CA ALA A 14 -11.28 -10.77 -0.34
C ALA A 14 -11.86 -9.36 -0.14
N PHE A 15 -11.04 -8.38 0.26
CA PHE A 15 -11.40 -6.98 0.25
C PHE A 15 -10.95 -6.32 -1.06
N GLY A 16 -11.68 -5.30 -1.46
CA GLY A 16 -11.21 -4.41 -2.49
C GLY A 16 -12.27 -3.98 -3.48
N LEU A 17 -11.97 -2.84 -4.08
CA LEU A 17 -12.81 -2.15 -5.04
C LEU A 17 -13.12 -2.96 -6.32
N PRO A 18 -12.22 -3.82 -6.85
CA PRO A 18 -12.55 -4.65 -8.01
C PRO A 18 -13.74 -5.57 -7.76
N ALA A 19 -13.82 -6.19 -6.59
CA ALA A 19 -14.95 -7.06 -6.22
C ALA A 19 -16.25 -6.25 -6.03
N GLU A 20 -16.17 -5.08 -5.40
CA GLU A 20 -17.30 -4.18 -5.20
C GLU A 20 -17.88 -3.69 -6.54
N ASN A 21 -17.03 -3.25 -7.46
CA ASN A 21 -17.46 -2.77 -8.77
C ASN A 21 -18.07 -3.89 -9.63
N ALA A 22 -17.49 -5.09 -9.57
CA ALA A 22 -18.05 -6.25 -10.23
C ALA A 22 -19.44 -6.62 -9.67
N ALA A 23 -19.58 -6.55 -8.34
CA ALA A 23 -20.87 -6.79 -7.68
C ALA A 23 -21.92 -5.77 -8.09
N ILE A 24 -21.57 -4.48 -8.14
CA ILE A 24 -22.45 -3.40 -8.62
C ILE A 24 -22.88 -3.67 -10.07
N ALA A 25 -21.92 -3.99 -10.96
CA ALA A 25 -22.20 -4.27 -12.37
C ALA A 25 -23.14 -5.47 -12.55
N ASN A 26 -23.03 -6.49 -11.69
CA ASN A 26 -23.87 -7.68 -11.72
C ASN A 26 -25.12 -7.58 -10.83
N LYS A 27 -25.34 -6.44 -10.16
CA LYS A 27 -26.49 -6.17 -9.28
C LYS A 27 -26.67 -7.20 -8.16
N VAL A 28 -25.55 -7.61 -7.58
CA VAL A 28 -25.48 -8.51 -6.42
C VAL A 28 -24.74 -7.83 -5.28
N SER A 29 -24.84 -8.38 -4.07
CA SER A 29 -24.02 -7.83 -2.97
C SER A 29 -22.54 -8.17 -3.14
N PRO A 30 -21.61 -7.33 -2.69
CA PRO A 30 -20.19 -7.67 -2.68
C PRO A 30 -19.86 -8.95 -1.91
N ASP A 31 -20.60 -9.22 -0.84
CA ASP A 31 -20.45 -10.46 -0.05
C ASP A 31 -20.80 -11.70 -0.87
N ASP A 32 -21.99 -11.70 -1.48
CA ASP A 32 -22.44 -12.83 -2.32
C ASP A 32 -21.50 -13.05 -3.51
N TRP A 33 -21.10 -11.95 -4.19
CA TRP A 33 -20.19 -12.01 -5.32
C TRP A 33 -18.82 -12.61 -4.90
N THR A 34 -18.26 -12.14 -3.80
CA THR A 34 -16.97 -12.60 -3.30
C THR A 34 -17.02 -14.05 -2.88
N ASN A 35 -18.05 -14.45 -2.12
CA ASN A 35 -18.21 -15.83 -1.67
C ASN A 35 -18.38 -16.79 -2.86
N GLN A 36 -19.20 -16.43 -3.85
CA GLN A 36 -19.38 -17.26 -5.03
C GLN A 36 -18.09 -17.43 -5.82
N ASN A 37 -17.30 -16.38 -5.97
CA ASN A 37 -16.00 -16.45 -6.65
C ASN A 37 -14.98 -17.29 -5.87
N ILE A 38 -14.95 -17.21 -4.55
CA ILE A 38 -14.09 -18.04 -3.70
C ILE A 38 -14.42 -19.53 -3.90
N GLU A 39 -15.69 -19.90 -3.81
CA GLU A 39 -16.10 -21.30 -3.99
C GLU A 39 -15.78 -21.81 -5.41
N ASN A 40 -15.95 -20.98 -6.42
CA ASN A 40 -15.63 -21.32 -7.80
C ASN A 40 -14.10 -21.55 -7.98
N MET A 41 -13.28 -20.59 -7.52
CA MET A 41 -11.81 -20.74 -7.58
C MET A 41 -11.31 -21.92 -6.75
N LYS A 42 -11.88 -22.15 -5.58
CA LYS A 42 -11.57 -23.32 -4.74
C LYS A 42 -11.83 -24.63 -5.47
N SER A 43 -13.00 -24.75 -6.10
CA SER A 43 -13.34 -25.92 -6.91
C SER A 43 -12.33 -26.17 -8.05
N GLN A 44 -11.92 -25.08 -8.74
CA GLN A 44 -10.93 -25.16 -9.81
C GLN A 44 -9.56 -25.62 -9.27
N LEU A 45 -9.09 -25.04 -8.17
CA LEU A 45 -7.81 -25.40 -7.55
C LEU A 45 -7.82 -26.84 -7.05
N GLN A 46 -8.94 -27.31 -6.50
CA GLN A 46 -9.10 -28.71 -6.08
C GLN A 46 -9.06 -29.66 -7.28
N SER A 47 -9.68 -29.30 -8.40
CA SER A 47 -9.65 -30.09 -9.62
C SER A 47 -8.24 -30.25 -10.22
N LEU A 48 -7.36 -29.29 -9.98
CA LEU A 48 -5.93 -29.34 -10.36
C LEU A 48 -5.09 -30.21 -9.43
N GLY A 49 -5.64 -30.66 -8.31
CA GLY A 49 -4.96 -31.56 -7.37
C GLY A 49 -3.92 -30.88 -6.49
N PHE A 50 -4.02 -29.57 -6.27
CA PHE A 50 -3.14 -28.87 -5.33
C PHE A 50 -3.35 -29.35 -3.88
N SER A 51 -2.25 -29.61 -3.19
CA SER A 51 -2.22 -30.16 -1.83
C SER A 51 -2.27 -29.06 -0.77
N TYR A 52 -3.28 -28.18 -0.85
CA TYR A 52 -3.52 -27.18 0.20
C TYR A 52 -4.18 -27.83 1.42
N ASP A 53 -3.88 -27.28 2.61
CA ASP A 53 -4.62 -27.61 3.81
C ASP A 53 -5.91 -26.77 3.89
N TRP A 54 -6.95 -27.26 3.23
CA TRP A 54 -8.27 -26.61 3.15
C TRP A 54 -8.94 -26.44 4.53
N SER A 55 -8.47 -27.19 5.56
CA SER A 55 -8.97 -26.99 6.92
C SER A 55 -8.46 -25.72 7.59
N LYS A 56 -7.45 -25.09 7.00
CA LYS A 56 -6.82 -23.83 7.45
C LYS A 56 -7.07 -22.66 6.51
N GLU A 57 -8.07 -22.81 5.66
CA GLU A 57 -8.54 -21.74 4.78
C GLU A 57 -8.97 -20.51 5.57
N LEU A 58 -8.64 -19.32 5.08
CA LEU A 58 -9.03 -18.05 5.66
C LEU A 58 -9.47 -17.04 4.60
N ARG A 59 -10.25 -16.06 5.00
CA ARG A 59 -10.69 -14.93 4.17
C ARG A 59 -10.38 -13.63 4.89
N THR A 60 -9.75 -12.70 4.23
CA THR A 60 -9.39 -11.41 4.84
C THR A 60 -10.61 -10.55 5.20
N CYS A 61 -11.74 -10.76 4.52
CA CYS A 61 -13.01 -10.09 4.80
C CYS A 61 -13.80 -10.64 6.00
N ASP A 62 -13.39 -11.77 6.56
CA ASP A 62 -14.07 -12.34 7.73
C ASP A 62 -13.75 -11.54 9.00
N SER A 63 -14.76 -11.29 9.81
CA SER A 63 -14.59 -10.57 11.10
C SER A 63 -13.65 -11.27 12.05
N SER A 64 -13.55 -12.60 11.97
CA SER A 64 -12.57 -13.39 12.73
C SER A 64 -11.14 -13.07 12.34
N TYR A 65 -10.89 -12.61 11.10
CA TYR A 65 -9.60 -12.21 10.56
C TYR A 65 -9.33 -10.71 10.80
N TYR A 66 -10.15 -9.82 10.25
CA TYR A 66 -9.86 -8.39 10.26
C TYR A 66 -9.92 -7.73 11.65
N LYS A 67 -10.53 -8.36 12.63
CA LYS A 67 -10.43 -7.90 14.04
C LYS A 67 -8.99 -7.74 14.51
N TRP A 68 -8.08 -8.55 14.00
CA TRP A 68 -6.66 -8.47 14.35
C TRP A 68 -5.97 -7.31 13.66
N GLU A 69 -6.35 -7.00 12.42
CA GLU A 69 -5.89 -5.81 11.71
C GLU A 69 -6.35 -4.53 12.43
N GLN A 70 -7.61 -4.50 12.86
CA GLN A 70 -8.15 -3.41 13.67
C GLN A 70 -7.40 -3.26 15.00
N LEU A 71 -7.04 -4.38 15.64
CA LEU A 71 -6.24 -4.35 16.88
C LEU A 71 -4.84 -3.81 16.63
N ILE A 72 -4.19 -4.20 15.53
CA ILE A 72 -2.87 -3.70 15.13
C ILE A 72 -2.95 -2.19 14.86
N PHE A 73 -3.94 -1.75 14.09
CA PHE A 73 -4.16 -0.32 13.84
C PHE A 73 -4.34 0.47 15.14
N LYS A 74 -5.16 -0.07 16.05
CA LYS A 74 -5.35 0.55 17.37
C LYS A 74 -4.03 0.67 18.15
N LYS A 75 -3.21 -0.38 18.16
CA LYS A 75 -1.89 -0.35 18.80
C LYS A 75 -0.96 0.68 18.17
N PHE A 76 -0.97 0.83 16.86
CA PHE A 76 -0.20 1.86 16.16
C PHE A 76 -0.69 3.27 16.52
N TYR A 77 -2.00 3.45 16.63
CA TYR A 77 -2.59 4.71 17.08
C TYR A 77 -2.17 5.05 18.52
N ASP A 78 -2.31 4.09 19.43
CA ASP A 78 -1.93 4.25 20.84
C ASP A 78 -0.43 4.54 21.01
N ALA A 79 0.41 4.01 20.12
CA ALA A 79 1.85 4.26 20.07
C ALA A 79 2.23 5.59 19.37
N GLY A 80 1.24 6.36 18.88
CA GLY A 80 1.48 7.62 18.17
C GLY A 80 2.12 7.47 16.78
N LEU A 81 2.10 6.26 16.21
CA LEU A 81 2.63 5.96 14.88
C LEU A 81 1.64 6.29 13.75
N VAL A 82 0.39 6.56 14.09
CA VAL A 82 -0.68 6.89 13.14
C VAL A 82 -1.18 8.29 13.42
N TYR A 83 -1.39 9.07 12.38
CA TYR A 83 -1.93 10.41 12.46
C TYR A 83 -2.91 10.68 11.31
N ARG A 84 -3.73 11.70 11.49
CA ARG A 84 -4.70 12.12 10.48
C ARG A 84 -4.36 13.51 9.99
N LYS A 85 -4.36 13.71 8.68
CA LYS A 85 -4.23 15.03 8.07
C LYS A 85 -4.96 15.08 6.74
N LYS A 86 -5.25 16.30 6.30
CA LYS A 86 -5.73 16.55 4.94
C LYS A 86 -4.58 16.36 3.94
N SER A 87 -4.89 15.74 2.83
CA SER A 87 -3.95 15.49 1.74
C SER A 87 -4.66 15.61 0.40
N MET A 88 -3.92 16.12 -0.57
CA MET A 88 -4.37 16.11 -1.97
C MET A 88 -4.28 14.70 -2.51
N VAL A 89 -5.35 14.25 -3.14
CA VAL A 89 -5.46 12.90 -3.69
C VAL A 89 -6.02 12.93 -5.11
N ASN A 90 -5.66 11.92 -5.88
CA ASN A 90 -6.26 11.69 -7.18
C ASN A 90 -7.64 11.04 -6.97
N TRP A 91 -8.69 11.77 -7.26
CA TRP A 91 -10.07 11.31 -7.13
C TRP A 91 -10.63 10.92 -8.49
N ASP A 92 -11.10 9.70 -8.59
CA ASP A 92 -11.86 9.23 -9.73
C ASP A 92 -13.36 9.48 -9.49
N PRO A 93 -13.99 10.36 -10.28
CA PRO A 93 -15.39 10.72 -10.08
C PRO A 93 -16.38 9.63 -10.53
N GLU A 94 -15.97 8.73 -11.41
CA GLU A 94 -16.80 7.63 -11.90
C GLU A 94 -16.75 6.43 -10.95
N ASP A 95 -15.56 5.98 -10.60
CA ASP A 95 -15.34 4.91 -9.61
C ASP A 95 -15.56 5.38 -8.16
N LYS A 96 -15.68 6.70 -7.92
CA LYS A 96 -15.87 7.33 -6.60
C LYS A 96 -14.84 6.89 -5.57
N THR A 97 -13.59 6.86 -5.98
CA THR A 97 -12.49 6.37 -5.16
C THR A 97 -11.23 7.20 -5.32
N VAL A 98 -10.31 7.03 -4.37
CA VAL A 98 -8.96 7.58 -4.45
C VAL A 98 -8.07 6.61 -5.21
N LEU A 99 -7.26 7.15 -6.13
CA LEU A 99 -6.28 6.39 -6.90
C LEU A 99 -4.86 6.72 -6.47
N ALA A 100 -4.01 5.70 -6.40
CA ALA A 100 -2.57 5.88 -6.30
C ALA A 100 -2.01 6.49 -7.61
N ASN A 101 -0.82 7.09 -7.55
CA ASN A 101 -0.22 7.73 -8.71
C ASN A 101 -0.04 6.76 -9.89
N GLU A 102 0.29 5.51 -9.60
CA GLU A 102 0.49 4.44 -10.59
C GLU A 102 -0.82 4.03 -11.30
N GLN A 103 -1.96 4.39 -10.71
CA GLN A 103 -3.29 4.12 -11.25
C GLN A 103 -3.84 5.27 -12.09
N VAL A 104 -3.05 6.33 -12.27
CA VAL A 104 -3.40 7.47 -13.11
C VAL A 104 -2.53 7.44 -14.37
N ILE A 105 -3.14 7.26 -15.53
CA ILE A 105 -2.48 7.20 -16.83
C ILE A 105 -2.99 8.37 -17.67
N ASP A 106 -2.08 9.22 -18.11
CA ASP A 106 -2.41 10.43 -18.89
C ASP A 106 -3.52 11.30 -18.27
N GLY A 107 -3.49 11.43 -16.93
CA GLY A 107 -4.49 12.21 -16.19
C GLY A 107 -5.85 11.52 -16.03
N LYS A 108 -5.96 10.25 -16.38
CA LYS A 108 -7.21 9.47 -16.32
C LYS A 108 -7.05 8.28 -15.40
N GLY A 109 -8.16 7.87 -14.79
CA GLY A 109 -8.22 6.63 -14.02
C GLY A 109 -7.95 5.42 -14.92
N TRP A 110 -7.02 4.56 -14.52
CA TRP A 110 -6.55 3.42 -15.29
C TRP A 110 -7.65 2.42 -15.68
N ARG A 111 -8.72 2.40 -14.91
CA ARG A 111 -9.86 1.49 -15.09
C ARG A 111 -11.10 2.17 -15.67
N SER A 112 -11.52 3.29 -15.06
CA SER A 112 -12.70 4.04 -15.50
C SER A 112 -12.50 4.78 -16.82
N GLY A 113 -11.23 5.25 -17.06
CA GLY A 113 -10.92 6.17 -18.14
C GLY A 113 -11.40 7.61 -17.89
N ALA A 114 -12.03 7.86 -16.73
CA ALA A 114 -12.48 9.19 -16.35
C ALA A 114 -11.33 10.14 -16.06
N GLN A 115 -11.53 11.44 -16.34
CA GLN A 115 -10.57 12.48 -15.97
C GLN A 115 -10.50 12.58 -14.44
N ILE A 116 -9.28 12.50 -13.90
CA ILE A 116 -9.04 12.56 -12.46
C ILE A 116 -9.20 14.00 -11.96
N GLU A 117 -9.81 14.13 -10.80
CA GLU A 117 -9.91 15.37 -10.04
C GLU A 117 -8.93 15.35 -8.87
N ILE A 118 -8.28 16.47 -8.59
CA ILE A 118 -7.48 16.60 -7.37
C ILE A 118 -8.38 17.11 -6.26
N LYS A 119 -8.53 16.30 -5.20
CA LYS A 119 -9.35 16.65 -4.03
C LYS A 119 -8.53 16.62 -2.75
N GLU A 120 -8.84 17.56 -1.86
CA GLU A 120 -8.30 17.53 -0.49
C GLU A 120 -9.26 16.75 0.40
N ILE A 121 -8.78 15.64 0.95
CA ILE A 121 -9.55 14.82 1.88
C ILE A 121 -8.75 14.48 3.14
N ASP A 122 -9.46 14.24 4.23
CA ASP A 122 -8.86 13.73 5.47
C ASP A 122 -8.45 12.26 5.29
N GLN A 123 -7.17 11.98 5.56
CA GLN A 123 -6.62 10.63 5.45
C GLN A 123 -5.80 10.24 6.68
N TRP A 124 -5.69 8.94 6.91
CA TRP A 124 -4.79 8.36 7.87
C TRP A 124 -3.43 8.12 7.26
N PHE A 125 -2.40 8.42 8.02
CA PHE A 125 -1.00 8.21 7.65
C PHE A 125 -0.28 7.43 8.75
N ILE A 126 0.65 6.57 8.34
CA ILE A 126 1.57 5.87 9.24
C ILE A 126 2.93 6.55 9.10
N LYS A 127 3.61 6.82 10.23
CA LYS A 127 4.92 7.48 10.28
C LYS A 127 6.04 6.54 9.85
N ILE A 128 5.97 6.01 8.64
CA ILE A 128 6.95 5.05 8.13
C ILE A 128 8.34 5.66 7.96
N THR A 129 8.41 6.97 7.68
CA THR A 129 9.67 7.70 7.46
C THR A 129 10.51 7.85 8.72
N ASP A 130 9.91 7.75 9.90
CA ASP A 130 10.64 7.79 11.17
C ASP A 130 11.60 6.58 11.33
N TYR A 131 11.35 5.51 10.59
CA TYR A 131 12.16 4.29 10.58
C TYR A 131 13.15 4.19 9.41
N ALA A 132 13.21 5.19 8.54
CA ALA A 132 14.01 5.13 7.31
C ALA A 132 15.49 4.91 7.58
N ASP A 133 16.08 5.63 8.55
CA ASP A 133 17.49 5.51 8.90
C ASP A 133 17.81 4.16 9.55
N GLU A 134 16.94 3.68 10.44
CA GLU A 134 17.08 2.36 11.08
C GLU A 134 17.00 1.24 10.02
N LEU A 135 16.01 1.29 9.14
CA LEU A 135 15.87 0.33 8.05
C LEU A 135 17.10 0.33 7.14
N LEU A 136 17.61 1.51 6.77
CA LEU A 136 18.78 1.62 5.91
C LEU A 136 20.05 1.04 6.54
N SER A 137 20.29 1.34 7.82
CA SER A 137 21.45 0.81 8.54
C SER A 137 21.37 -0.70 8.76
N SER A 138 20.18 -1.22 9.08
CA SER A 138 19.96 -2.64 9.33
C SER A 138 20.14 -3.51 8.08
N LEU A 139 20.07 -2.95 6.87
CA LEU A 139 20.34 -3.70 5.63
C LEU A 139 21.75 -4.29 5.59
N GLU A 140 22.74 -3.65 6.24
CA GLU A 140 24.11 -4.12 6.24
C GLU A 140 24.30 -5.42 7.05
N GLU A 141 23.45 -5.65 8.04
CA GLU A 141 23.50 -6.82 8.94
C GLU A 141 22.76 -8.03 8.34
N LEU A 142 21.99 -7.85 7.27
CA LEU A 142 21.20 -8.91 6.66
C LEU A 142 22.05 -9.75 5.69
N ASP A 143 21.89 -11.06 5.76
CA ASP A 143 22.42 -12.01 4.76
C ASP A 143 21.50 -12.09 3.54
N TRP A 144 21.32 -10.94 2.87
CA TRP A 144 20.54 -10.82 1.65
C TRP A 144 21.44 -10.64 0.43
N PRO A 145 20.99 -11.06 -0.76
CA PRO A 145 21.70 -10.76 -2.00
C PRO A 145 21.90 -9.24 -2.18
N GLU A 146 23.08 -8.84 -2.66
CA GLU A 146 23.45 -7.44 -2.78
C GLU A 146 22.53 -6.62 -3.68
N ASN A 147 22.00 -7.23 -4.74
CA ASN A 147 21.01 -6.58 -5.60
C ASN A 147 19.71 -6.25 -4.84
N VAL A 148 19.29 -7.09 -3.90
CA VAL A 148 18.10 -6.84 -3.07
C VAL A 148 18.37 -5.70 -2.09
N LYS A 149 19.53 -5.70 -1.43
CA LYS A 149 19.96 -4.59 -0.56
C LYS A 149 19.99 -3.27 -1.32
N LEU A 150 20.56 -3.27 -2.52
CA LEU A 150 20.62 -2.08 -3.38
C LEU A 150 19.21 -1.59 -3.76
N MET A 151 18.28 -2.49 -4.11
CA MET A 151 16.90 -2.12 -4.39
C MET A 151 16.22 -1.45 -3.18
N GLN A 152 16.45 -1.97 -1.98
CA GLN A 152 15.90 -1.39 -0.75
C GLN A 152 16.52 -0.01 -0.44
N LYS A 153 17.84 0.14 -0.59
CA LYS A 153 18.54 1.43 -0.43
C LYS A 153 17.99 2.48 -1.40
N ASN A 154 17.81 2.11 -2.67
CA ASN A 154 17.27 2.99 -3.69
C ASN A 154 15.80 3.38 -3.41
N TRP A 155 14.99 2.44 -2.88
CA TRP A 155 13.61 2.70 -2.50
C TRP A 155 13.50 3.67 -1.34
N ILE A 156 14.34 3.51 -0.29
CA ILE A 156 14.40 4.43 0.84
C ILE A 156 14.87 5.81 0.36
N GLY A 157 15.83 5.85 -0.57
CA GLY A 157 16.20 7.06 -1.29
C GLY A 157 16.80 8.15 -0.41
N LYS A 158 17.59 7.79 0.63
CA LYS A 158 18.23 8.79 1.49
C LYS A 158 19.12 9.71 0.68
N SER A 159 18.84 10.99 0.72
CA SER A 159 19.63 12.03 0.08
C SER A 159 20.08 13.08 1.09
N PHE A 160 21.16 13.78 0.78
CA PHE A 160 21.64 14.90 1.56
C PHE A 160 21.45 16.19 0.77
N GLY A 161 21.11 17.24 1.49
CA GLY A 161 20.93 18.56 0.90
C GLY A 161 21.43 19.64 1.83
N ALA A 162 21.47 20.86 1.33
CA ALA A 162 21.74 22.05 2.10
C ALA A 162 20.57 23.04 1.94
N GLU A 163 20.14 23.60 3.05
CA GLU A 163 19.22 24.74 3.06
C GLU A 163 20.06 26.01 3.29
N ILE A 164 19.93 26.98 2.40
CA ILE A 164 20.70 28.22 2.46
C ILE A 164 19.70 29.37 2.51
N GLU A 165 19.82 30.16 3.57
CA GLU A 165 19.05 31.39 3.75
C GLU A 165 19.85 32.58 3.23
N TYR A 166 19.30 33.30 2.25
CA TYR A 166 19.84 34.56 1.75
C TYR A 166 19.02 35.73 2.28
N LYS A 167 19.66 36.69 2.92
CA LYS A 167 19.02 37.98 3.26
C LYS A 167 18.97 38.86 2.02
N ILE A 168 17.79 39.35 1.71
CA ILE A 168 17.60 40.31 0.63
C ILE A 168 17.93 41.71 1.20
N ASP A 169 18.95 42.37 0.62
CA ASP A 169 19.38 43.69 1.05
C ASP A 169 18.20 44.69 0.93
N ALA A 170 18.00 45.51 1.96
CA ALA A 170 16.92 46.49 2.10
C ALA A 170 15.49 45.95 2.35
N SER A 171 15.26 44.67 2.51
CA SER A 171 13.98 44.13 2.96
C SER A 171 14.14 43.30 4.25
N LYS A 172 13.01 43.06 4.95
CA LYS A 172 12.97 42.11 6.08
C LYS A 172 12.75 40.70 5.62
N ASP A 173 12.68 40.50 4.32
CA ASP A 173 12.40 39.20 3.72
C ASP A 173 13.68 38.38 3.52
N SER A 174 13.58 37.09 3.66
CA SER A 174 14.65 36.13 3.35
C SER A 174 14.21 35.17 2.23
N LEU A 175 15.15 34.82 1.36
CA LEU A 175 14.95 33.78 0.36
C LEU A 175 15.60 32.51 0.87
N ILE A 176 14.80 31.46 1.05
CA ILE A 176 15.31 30.15 1.43
C ILE A 176 15.39 29.31 0.16
N THR A 177 16.56 28.79 -0.14
CA THR A 177 16.75 27.82 -1.22
C THR A 177 17.19 26.50 -0.64
N PHE A 178 16.58 25.43 -1.15
CA PHE A 178 16.98 24.07 -0.84
C PHE A 178 17.69 23.45 -2.05
N SER A 179 18.89 22.93 -1.82
CA SER A 179 19.66 22.24 -2.85
C SER A 179 19.99 20.83 -2.40
N THR A 180 19.61 19.85 -3.16
CA THR A 180 20.04 18.46 -2.93
C THR A 180 21.44 18.28 -3.49
N LEU A 181 22.33 17.69 -2.69
CA LEU A 181 23.70 17.38 -3.09
C LEU A 181 23.81 16.05 -3.85
N SER A 182 22.70 15.39 -4.13
CA SER A 182 22.70 14.17 -4.92
C SER A 182 22.85 14.51 -6.41
N LEU A 183 24.08 14.40 -6.90
CA LEU A 183 24.44 14.61 -8.31
C LEU A 183 24.32 13.35 -9.16
N ILE A 184 23.57 12.34 -8.72
CA ILE A 184 23.40 11.11 -9.48
C ILE A 184 21.96 11.02 -9.97
N HIS A 185 21.66 11.80 -10.96
CA HIS A 185 20.67 11.49 -11.98
C HIS A 185 21.38 11.49 -13.31
N ILE A 186 21.98 10.37 -13.62
CA ILE A 186 22.39 10.03 -14.99
C ILE A 186 21.39 8.99 -15.47
#